data_6649504847e075f430cbb3b79c59fd5c
#
_entry.id   6649504847e075f430cbb3b79c59fd5c
#
_cell.length_a   1.000
_cell.length_b   1.000
_cell.length_c   1.000
_cell.angle_alpha   90.00
_cell.angle_beta   90.00
_cell.angle_gamma   90.00
#
_symmetry.space_group_name_H-M   'P 1'
#
loop_
_entity.id
_entity.type
_entity.pdbx_description
1 polymer ?
#
loop_
_entity_poly.entity_id
_entity_poly.type
_entity_poly.pdbx_seq_one_letter_code
_entity_poly.pdbx_strand_id
1 'polypeptide(L)'
;SFMKTADDARELAENLTAVGKLAGKKTVAVITDMDEPLGNAVGNALEVKEAIEVLHGEKKGELLELCLTLGACILTEAGIAENDAAARKMLEKGIEDGSALEKLAELVEGQEGDRRAVFDTSLLPMAPVQLEAVCDRTGYVKHICADEVGLVSMHLGGGRATKESVIDLSVGLILKKKVGDAVTAGESLGTIHAQSVEAAKKAAEMLNACYTIVPDSVEKPAFIKGIVR
;
A
#
# COMPACT_ATOMS: atom_id res chain seq x y z
N SER A 1 6.54 -6.09 -9.03
CA SER A 1 7.24 -5.12 -9.89
C SER A 1 7.98 -5.84 -11.02
N PHE A 2 8.03 -5.23 -12.22
CA PHE A 2 8.76 -5.80 -13.36
C PHE A 2 10.28 -5.69 -13.18
N MET A 3 10.77 -4.59 -12.58
CA MET A 3 12.18 -4.38 -12.31
C MET A 3 12.55 -4.96 -10.95
N LYS A 4 13.56 -5.84 -10.93
CA LYS A 4 13.97 -6.53 -9.70
C LYS A 4 15.13 -5.85 -8.98
N THR A 5 15.84 -4.93 -9.65
CA THR A 5 16.93 -4.15 -9.07
C THR A 5 16.68 -2.65 -9.19
N ALA A 6 17.31 -1.86 -8.32
CA ALA A 6 17.23 -0.40 -8.38
C ALA A 6 17.85 0.16 -9.66
N ASP A 7 18.89 -0.50 -10.19
CA ASP A 7 19.58 -0.09 -11.42
C ASP A 7 18.69 -0.32 -12.65
N ASP A 8 18.05 -1.47 -12.76
CA ASP A 8 17.06 -1.75 -13.84
C ASP A 8 15.88 -0.77 -13.78
N ALA A 9 15.40 -0.46 -12.58
CA ALA A 9 14.33 0.51 -12.37
C ALA A 9 14.75 1.92 -12.80
N ARG A 10 15.99 2.30 -12.54
CA ARG A 10 16.54 3.59 -12.96
C ARG A 10 16.68 3.68 -14.48
N GLU A 11 17.23 2.65 -15.12
CA GLU A 11 17.33 2.59 -16.59
C GLU A 11 15.94 2.72 -17.24
N LEU A 12 14.94 1.98 -16.74
CA LEU A 12 13.56 2.10 -17.22
C LEU A 12 13.01 3.52 -17.01
N ALA A 13 13.23 4.13 -15.85
CA ALA A 13 12.77 5.48 -15.53
C ALA A 13 13.38 6.53 -16.49
N GLU A 14 14.68 6.43 -16.78
CA GLU A 14 15.39 7.29 -17.72
C GLU A 14 14.85 7.14 -19.14
N ASN A 15 14.64 5.91 -19.59
CA ASN A 15 14.05 5.62 -20.91
C ASN A 15 12.62 6.18 -21.04
N LEU A 16 11.77 5.95 -20.03
CA LEU A 16 10.38 6.44 -20.05
C LEU A 16 10.31 7.97 -20.02
N THR A 17 11.15 8.64 -19.22
CA THR A 17 11.21 10.10 -19.20
C THR A 17 11.75 10.68 -20.51
N ALA A 18 12.75 10.04 -21.13
CA ALA A 18 13.28 10.45 -22.44
C ALA A 18 12.21 10.31 -23.54
N VAL A 19 11.49 9.17 -23.59
CA VAL A 19 10.38 8.97 -24.55
C VAL A 19 9.26 9.99 -24.33
N GLY A 20 8.89 10.27 -23.07
CA GLY A 20 7.91 11.30 -22.76
C GLY A 20 8.32 12.69 -23.28
N LYS A 21 9.57 13.08 -23.05
CA LYS A 21 10.13 14.34 -23.58
C LYS A 21 10.10 14.42 -25.10
N LEU A 22 10.49 13.33 -25.79
CA LEU A 22 10.42 13.25 -27.25
C LEU A 22 8.97 13.39 -27.76
N ALA A 23 8.01 12.89 -27.02
CA ALA A 23 6.58 13.03 -27.32
C ALA A 23 5.99 14.40 -26.90
N GLY A 24 6.81 15.34 -26.44
CA GLY A 24 6.37 16.66 -25.98
C GLY A 24 5.57 16.62 -24.66
N LYS A 25 5.74 15.58 -23.86
CA LYS A 25 5.08 15.40 -22.55
C LYS A 25 6.07 15.69 -21.42
N LYS A 26 5.60 16.41 -20.40
CA LYS A 26 6.31 16.49 -19.12
C LYS A 26 6.18 15.15 -18.42
N THR A 27 7.29 14.52 -18.12
CA THR A 27 7.32 13.17 -17.58
C THR A 27 8.33 13.09 -16.43
N VAL A 28 7.86 12.61 -15.30
CA VAL A 28 8.67 12.34 -14.10
C VAL A 28 8.49 10.90 -13.69
N ALA A 29 9.56 10.22 -13.32
CA ALA A 29 9.52 8.88 -12.78
C ALA A 29 10.02 8.89 -11.32
N VAL A 30 9.26 8.27 -10.43
CA VAL A 30 9.65 8.07 -9.02
C VAL A 30 9.97 6.60 -8.83
N ILE A 31 11.20 6.30 -8.38
CA ILE A 31 11.68 4.95 -8.12
C ILE A 31 11.44 4.65 -6.64
N THR A 32 10.69 3.59 -6.36
CA THR A 32 10.30 3.22 -5.00
C THR A 32 10.71 1.79 -4.66
N ASP A 33 10.79 1.47 -3.38
CA ASP A 33 10.95 0.11 -2.88
C ASP A 33 9.62 -0.67 -3.03
N MET A 34 9.74 -1.94 -3.40
CA MET A 34 8.62 -2.89 -3.48
C MET A 34 8.99 -4.24 -2.85
N ASP A 35 10.02 -4.26 -1.99
CA ASP A 35 10.46 -5.47 -1.28
C ASP A 35 9.57 -5.79 -0.07
N GLU A 36 8.58 -4.96 0.19
CA GLU A 36 7.45 -5.19 1.09
C GLU A 36 6.18 -4.53 0.52
N PRO A 37 4.97 -4.94 0.92
CA PRO A 37 3.74 -4.29 0.49
C PRO A 37 3.71 -2.81 0.87
N LEU A 38 3.25 -1.96 -0.06
CA LEU A 38 2.98 -0.55 0.23
C LEU A 38 1.76 -0.44 1.15
N GLY A 39 1.87 0.36 2.19
CA GLY A 39 0.85 0.40 3.23
C GLY A 39 0.84 -0.87 4.08
N ASN A 40 -0.20 -1.07 4.84
CA ASN A 40 -0.35 -2.19 5.76
C ASN A 40 -1.49 -3.13 5.34
N ALA A 41 -2.50 -2.60 4.66
CA ALA A 41 -3.64 -3.38 4.22
C ALA A 41 -3.37 -4.05 2.87
N VAL A 42 -3.83 -5.30 2.73
CA VAL A 42 -3.79 -6.08 1.48
C VAL A 42 -5.14 -6.78 1.32
N GLY A 43 -5.95 -6.25 0.42
CA GLY A 43 -7.34 -6.68 0.20
C GLY A 43 -8.25 -5.50 -0.13
N ASN A 44 -9.33 -5.73 -0.90
CA ASN A 44 -10.09 -4.64 -1.54
C ASN A 44 -10.63 -3.59 -0.54
N ALA A 45 -11.57 -3.97 0.33
CA ALA A 45 -12.17 -3.03 1.29
C ALA A 45 -11.15 -2.55 2.34
N LEU A 46 -10.18 -3.39 2.70
CA LEU A 46 -9.16 -3.04 3.68
C LEU A 46 -8.23 -1.94 3.15
N GLU A 47 -7.81 -2.02 1.88
CA GLU A 47 -6.98 -0.98 1.24
C GLU A 47 -7.75 0.33 1.06
N VAL A 48 -9.03 0.27 0.67
CA VAL A 48 -9.90 1.46 0.61
C VAL A 48 -10.04 2.11 1.98
N LYS A 49 -10.24 1.30 3.03
CA LYS A 49 -10.28 1.79 4.40
C LYS A 49 -8.98 2.46 4.80
N GLU A 50 -7.83 1.86 4.50
CA GLU A 50 -6.52 2.46 4.78
C GLU A 50 -6.34 3.80 4.04
N ALA A 51 -6.75 3.88 2.77
CA ALA A 51 -6.70 5.13 2.01
C ALA A 51 -7.59 6.23 2.63
N ILE A 52 -8.78 5.88 3.12
CA ILE A 52 -9.68 6.79 3.85
C ILE A 52 -9.01 7.29 5.14
N GLU A 53 -8.42 6.39 5.93
CA GLU A 53 -7.72 6.73 7.18
C GLU A 53 -6.50 7.65 6.94
N VAL A 54 -5.79 7.47 5.82
CA VAL A 54 -4.71 8.38 5.39
C VAL A 54 -5.26 9.75 5.02
N LEU A 55 -6.35 9.83 4.24
CA LEU A 55 -6.97 11.10 3.86
C LEU A 55 -7.67 11.81 5.04
N HIS A 56 -8.07 11.06 6.06
CA HIS A 56 -8.57 11.61 7.33
C HIS A 56 -7.46 12.20 8.21
N GLY A 57 -6.18 11.95 7.85
CA GLY A 57 -5.02 12.38 8.63
C GLY A 57 -4.71 11.49 9.84
N GLU A 58 -5.40 10.37 10.01
CA GLU A 58 -5.24 9.41 11.11
C GLU A 58 -3.99 8.54 10.92
N LYS A 59 -3.65 8.20 9.68
CA LYS A 59 -2.48 7.37 9.34
C LYS A 59 -1.40 8.18 8.64
N LYS A 60 -0.18 7.98 9.10
CA LYS A 60 1.05 8.47 8.50
C LYS A 60 1.90 7.27 8.04
N GLY A 61 2.96 7.52 7.29
CA GLY A 61 3.88 6.47 6.85
C GLY A 61 4.13 6.49 5.34
N GLU A 62 4.67 5.40 4.82
CA GLU A 62 5.15 5.31 3.44
C GLU A 62 4.08 5.53 2.38
N LEU A 63 2.84 5.06 2.64
CA LEU A 63 1.71 5.27 1.73
C LEU A 63 1.43 6.76 1.56
N LEU A 64 1.30 7.50 2.66
CA LEU A 64 1.10 8.95 2.61
C LEU A 64 2.30 9.65 1.95
N GLU A 65 3.52 9.27 2.31
CA GLU A 65 4.74 9.86 1.78
C GLU A 65 4.85 9.69 0.25
N LEU A 66 4.52 8.51 -0.25
CA LEU A 66 4.47 8.25 -1.69
C LEU A 66 3.41 9.12 -2.37
N CYS A 67 2.19 9.17 -1.83
CA CYS A 67 1.11 9.97 -2.40
C CYS A 67 1.48 11.46 -2.44
N LEU A 68 2.07 12.00 -1.37
CA LEU A 68 2.53 13.38 -1.32
C LEU A 68 3.66 13.64 -2.32
N THR A 69 4.61 12.71 -2.48
CA THR A 69 5.71 12.84 -3.45
C THR A 69 5.21 12.83 -4.88
N LEU A 70 4.37 11.85 -5.24
CA LEU A 70 3.79 11.76 -6.58
C LEU A 70 2.89 12.96 -6.90
N GLY A 71 2.03 13.35 -5.95
CA GLY A 71 1.17 14.51 -6.09
C GLY A 71 1.97 15.81 -6.24
N ALA A 72 3.06 15.98 -5.48
CA ALA A 72 3.94 17.13 -5.61
C ALA A 72 4.58 17.20 -7.00
N CYS A 73 5.10 16.08 -7.53
CA CYS A 73 5.60 16.02 -8.89
C CYS A 73 4.53 16.44 -9.92
N ILE A 74 3.31 15.93 -9.79
CA ILE A 74 2.20 16.24 -10.70
C ILE A 74 1.87 17.74 -10.66
N LEU A 75 1.70 18.33 -9.49
CA LEU A 75 1.34 19.75 -9.34
C LEU A 75 2.45 20.68 -9.86
N THR A 76 3.71 20.31 -9.63
CA THR A 76 4.87 21.07 -10.12
C THR A 76 4.95 21.02 -11.65
N GLU A 77 4.85 19.82 -12.25
CA GLU A 77 4.91 19.68 -13.71
C GLU A 77 3.70 20.29 -14.42
N ALA A 78 2.53 20.31 -13.77
CA ALA A 78 1.35 20.99 -14.27
C ALA A 78 1.46 22.54 -14.19
N GLY A 79 2.47 23.07 -13.49
CA GLY A 79 2.64 24.52 -13.27
C GLY A 79 1.64 25.09 -12.26
N ILE A 80 1.00 24.25 -11.45
CA ILE A 80 0.06 24.65 -10.38
C ILE A 80 0.85 25.12 -9.15
N ALA A 81 2.00 24.50 -8.89
CA ALA A 81 2.91 24.88 -7.82
C ALA A 81 4.28 25.26 -8.38
N GLU A 82 4.96 26.18 -7.70
CA GLU A 82 6.28 26.69 -8.10
C GLU A 82 7.37 25.61 -7.99
N ASN A 83 7.25 24.73 -6.99
CA ASN A 83 8.19 23.64 -6.72
C ASN A 83 7.52 22.54 -5.88
N ASP A 84 8.19 21.39 -5.74
CA ASP A 84 7.67 20.23 -5.01
C ASP A 84 7.37 20.55 -3.53
N ALA A 85 8.13 21.42 -2.89
CA ALA A 85 7.87 21.80 -1.50
C ALA A 85 6.59 22.63 -1.34
N ALA A 86 6.32 23.53 -2.27
CA ALA A 86 5.07 24.31 -2.31
C ALA A 86 3.88 23.40 -2.65
N ALA A 87 4.06 22.49 -3.62
CA ALA A 87 3.06 21.49 -4.00
C ALA A 87 2.70 20.59 -2.82
N ARG A 88 3.70 20.07 -2.10
CA ARG A 88 3.50 19.23 -0.91
C ARG A 88 2.64 19.91 0.14
N LYS A 89 2.92 21.19 0.44
CA LYS A 89 2.10 21.97 1.40
C LYS A 89 0.65 22.12 0.94
N MET A 90 0.40 22.22 -0.35
CA MET A 90 -0.97 22.27 -0.89
C MET A 90 -1.70 20.96 -0.66
N LEU A 91 -1.02 19.81 -0.87
CA LEU A 91 -1.59 18.48 -0.65
C LEU A 91 -1.83 18.22 0.85
N GLU A 92 -0.85 18.53 1.71
CA GLU A 92 -0.98 18.41 3.16
C GLU A 92 -2.15 19.25 3.69
N LYS A 93 -2.32 20.46 3.18
CA LYS A 93 -3.47 21.31 3.51
C LYS A 93 -4.81 20.67 3.10
N GLY A 94 -4.87 20.02 1.92
CA GLY A 94 -6.09 19.31 1.48
C GLY A 94 -6.48 18.15 2.39
N ILE A 95 -5.49 17.49 3.02
CA ILE A 95 -5.75 16.48 4.07
C ILE A 95 -6.22 17.17 5.36
N GLU A 96 -5.51 18.21 5.78
CA GLU A 96 -5.77 18.90 7.04
C GLU A 96 -7.16 19.58 7.08
N ASP A 97 -7.61 20.17 5.96
CA ASP A 97 -8.91 20.84 5.86
C ASP A 97 -10.06 19.90 5.42
N GLY A 98 -9.77 18.62 5.16
CA GLY A 98 -10.74 17.59 4.79
C GLY A 98 -11.17 17.63 3.32
N SER A 99 -10.68 18.55 2.50
CA SER A 99 -11.08 18.68 1.10
C SER A 99 -10.63 17.49 0.25
N ALA A 100 -9.52 16.82 0.61
CA ALA A 100 -9.07 15.61 -0.04
C ALA A 100 -10.02 14.43 0.22
N LEU A 101 -10.53 14.29 1.44
CA LEU A 101 -11.52 13.27 1.79
C LEU A 101 -12.86 13.51 1.08
N GLU A 102 -13.32 14.75 1.03
CA GLU A 102 -14.54 15.13 0.29
C GLU A 102 -14.38 14.83 -1.20
N LYS A 103 -13.17 15.05 -1.77
CA LYS A 103 -12.89 14.70 -3.16
C LYS A 103 -12.94 13.20 -3.43
N LEU A 104 -12.53 12.37 -2.47
CA LEU A 104 -12.73 10.91 -2.56
C LEU A 104 -14.23 10.57 -2.53
N ALA A 105 -15.01 11.23 -1.67
CA ALA A 105 -16.46 11.00 -1.61
C ALA A 105 -17.16 11.37 -2.92
N GLU A 106 -16.77 12.49 -3.57
CA GLU A 106 -17.25 12.85 -4.90
C GLU A 106 -16.87 11.80 -5.97
N LEU A 107 -15.64 11.25 -5.90
CA LEU A 107 -15.19 10.20 -6.81
C LEU A 107 -16.05 8.94 -6.66
N VAL A 108 -16.29 8.51 -5.43
CA VAL A 108 -17.13 7.34 -5.12
C VAL A 108 -18.55 7.54 -5.65
N GLU A 109 -19.16 8.68 -5.38
CA GLU A 109 -20.50 9.03 -5.85
C GLU A 109 -20.57 9.09 -7.39
N GLY A 110 -19.56 9.68 -8.03
CA GLY A 110 -19.47 9.77 -9.50
C GLY A 110 -19.33 8.41 -10.19
N GLN A 111 -18.95 7.36 -9.44
CA GLN A 111 -18.91 5.97 -9.90
C GLN A 111 -20.07 5.12 -9.35
N GLU A 112 -21.17 5.77 -8.96
CA GLU A 112 -22.38 5.13 -8.44
C GLU A 112 -22.18 4.35 -7.12
N GLY A 113 -21.11 4.67 -6.38
CA GLY A 113 -20.84 4.11 -5.06
C GLY A 113 -21.51 4.90 -3.94
N ASP A 114 -21.50 4.31 -2.73
CA ASP A 114 -22.04 4.97 -1.54
C ASP A 114 -21.01 5.90 -0.91
N ARG A 115 -21.11 7.21 -1.16
CA ARG A 115 -20.21 8.21 -0.59
C ARG A 115 -20.14 8.22 0.93
N ARG A 116 -21.17 7.71 1.62
CA ARG A 116 -21.21 7.65 3.10
C ARG A 116 -20.12 6.76 3.64
N ALA A 117 -19.69 5.73 2.90
CA ALA A 117 -18.61 4.82 3.30
C ALA A 117 -17.26 5.52 3.46
N VAL A 118 -17.08 6.70 2.84
CA VAL A 118 -15.87 7.51 2.98
C VAL A 118 -15.81 8.18 4.37
N PHE A 119 -16.95 8.49 4.95
CA PHE A 119 -17.05 9.14 6.28
C PHE A 119 -17.36 8.13 7.41
N ASP A 120 -17.88 6.96 7.05
CA ASP A 120 -18.18 5.86 7.96
C ASP A 120 -17.71 4.53 7.36
N THR A 121 -16.47 4.15 7.68
CA THR A 121 -15.85 2.93 7.15
C THR A 121 -16.51 1.64 7.63
N SER A 122 -17.44 1.70 8.60
CA SER A 122 -18.24 0.54 9.01
C SER A 122 -19.22 0.07 7.93
N LEU A 123 -19.50 0.92 6.94
CA LEU A 123 -20.31 0.59 5.75
C LEU A 123 -19.54 -0.22 4.71
N LEU A 124 -18.21 -0.32 4.81
CA LEU A 124 -17.41 -1.17 3.94
C LEU A 124 -17.63 -2.66 4.27
N PRO A 125 -17.52 -3.55 3.27
CA PRO A 125 -17.60 -4.99 3.51
C PRO A 125 -16.59 -5.46 4.55
N MET A 126 -17.04 -6.27 5.53
CA MET A 126 -16.19 -6.84 6.57
C MET A 126 -16.32 -8.36 6.60
N ALA A 127 -15.18 -9.05 6.69
CA ALA A 127 -15.14 -10.49 6.89
C ALA A 127 -15.56 -10.87 8.32
N PRO A 128 -16.30 -11.99 8.49
CA PRO A 128 -16.83 -12.41 9.80
C PRO A 128 -15.76 -12.92 10.76
N VAL A 129 -14.61 -13.35 10.24
CA VAL A 129 -13.50 -13.91 11.04
C VAL A 129 -12.29 -13.00 10.94
N GLN A 130 -11.75 -12.63 12.09
CA GLN A 130 -10.46 -11.97 12.22
C GLN A 130 -9.55 -12.85 13.07
N LEU A 131 -8.32 -13.13 12.60
CA LEU A 131 -7.37 -14.00 13.27
C LEU A 131 -5.96 -13.41 13.18
N GLU A 132 -5.26 -13.38 14.32
CA GLU A 132 -3.87 -12.92 14.37
C GLU A 132 -2.92 -13.98 13.79
N ALA A 133 -2.11 -13.59 12.82
CA ALA A 133 -1.01 -14.39 12.30
C ALA A 133 0.20 -14.20 13.23
N VAL A 134 0.38 -15.18 14.12
CA VAL A 134 1.40 -15.12 15.18
C VAL A 134 2.73 -15.64 14.66
N CYS A 135 3.82 -14.89 14.92
CA CYS A 135 5.17 -15.29 14.57
C CYS A 135 5.68 -16.42 15.49
N ASP A 136 6.40 -17.38 14.92
CA ASP A 136 7.07 -18.48 15.65
C ASP A 136 8.56 -18.21 15.95
N ARG A 137 9.10 -17.06 15.50
CA ARG A 137 10.52 -16.67 15.56
C ARG A 137 10.72 -15.36 16.29
N THR A 138 11.90 -15.18 16.87
CA THR A 138 12.35 -13.92 17.46
C THR A 138 13.51 -13.36 16.65
N GLY A 139 13.51 -12.06 16.39
CA GLY A 139 14.54 -11.37 15.61
C GLY A 139 14.05 -10.08 15.00
N TYR A 140 14.55 -9.77 13.80
CA TYR A 140 14.19 -8.59 13.02
C TYR A 140 13.71 -8.98 11.64
N VAL A 141 12.68 -8.31 11.15
CA VAL A 141 12.15 -8.53 9.80
C VAL A 141 13.16 -8.00 8.78
N LYS A 142 13.75 -8.92 8.01
CA LYS A 142 14.70 -8.60 6.95
C LYS A 142 14.04 -8.35 5.60
N HIS A 143 12.97 -9.09 5.31
CA HIS A 143 12.28 -9.05 4.02
C HIS A 143 10.85 -9.58 4.18
N ILE A 144 9.93 -9.02 3.41
CA ILE A 144 8.56 -9.49 3.27
C ILE A 144 8.30 -9.69 1.78
N CYS A 145 8.05 -10.92 1.34
CA CYS A 145 7.79 -11.19 -0.07
C CYS A 145 6.41 -10.62 -0.47
N ALA A 146 6.39 -9.42 -1.07
CA ALA A 146 5.17 -8.71 -1.40
C ALA A 146 4.28 -9.49 -2.37
N ASP A 147 4.87 -10.18 -3.35
CA ASP A 147 4.15 -11.02 -4.32
C ASP A 147 3.40 -12.17 -3.60
N GLU A 148 4.06 -12.84 -2.64
CA GLU A 148 3.45 -13.91 -1.85
C GLU A 148 2.37 -13.39 -0.89
N VAL A 149 2.55 -12.22 -0.30
CA VAL A 149 1.50 -11.58 0.51
C VAL A 149 0.25 -11.29 -0.34
N GLY A 150 0.42 -10.85 -1.58
CA GLY A 150 -0.67 -10.71 -2.54
C GLY A 150 -1.38 -12.04 -2.83
N LEU A 151 -0.62 -13.15 -2.93
CA LEU A 151 -1.17 -14.50 -3.10
C LEU A 151 -1.96 -14.96 -1.87
N VAL A 152 -1.57 -14.59 -0.65
CA VAL A 152 -2.36 -14.87 0.57
C VAL A 152 -3.75 -14.23 0.46
N SER A 153 -3.82 -12.95 0.06
CA SER A 153 -5.11 -12.26 -0.15
C SER A 153 -5.94 -12.92 -1.25
N MET A 154 -5.31 -13.33 -2.36
CA MET A 154 -5.97 -14.04 -3.44
C MET A 154 -6.55 -15.40 -2.97
N HIS A 155 -5.82 -16.17 -2.15
CA HIS A 155 -6.28 -17.45 -1.61
C HIS A 155 -7.45 -17.30 -0.62
N LEU A 156 -7.56 -16.15 0.04
CA LEU A 156 -8.73 -15.80 0.87
C LEU A 156 -9.97 -15.49 0.02
N GLY A 157 -9.81 -15.24 -1.28
CA GLY A 157 -10.87 -14.83 -2.20
C GLY A 157 -10.82 -13.35 -2.58
N GLY A 158 -9.82 -12.59 -2.10
CA GLY A 158 -9.65 -11.16 -2.40
C GLY A 158 -9.12 -10.85 -3.81
N GLY A 159 -8.76 -11.88 -4.58
CA GLY A 159 -8.26 -11.77 -5.96
C GLY A 159 -8.80 -12.88 -6.86
N ARG A 160 -8.57 -12.74 -8.17
CA ARG A 160 -9.02 -13.72 -9.17
C ARG A 160 -7.94 -14.78 -9.41
N ALA A 161 -8.23 -16.04 -9.08
CA ALA A 161 -7.43 -17.18 -9.49
C ALA A 161 -7.75 -17.59 -10.96
N THR A 162 -9.00 -17.42 -11.39
CA THR A 162 -9.47 -17.65 -12.77
C THR A 162 -10.36 -16.49 -13.22
N LYS A 163 -10.71 -16.45 -14.51
CA LYS A 163 -11.61 -15.42 -15.06
C LYS A 163 -13.02 -15.46 -14.43
N GLU A 164 -13.45 -16.63 -14.03
CA GLU A 164 -14.76 -16.90 -13.45
C GLU A 164 -14.81 -16.64 -11.92
N SER A 165 -13.66 -16.41 -11.30
CA SER A 165 -13.59 -16.15 -9.86
C SER A 165 -14.38 -14.90 -9.47
N VAL A 166 -15.26 -15.04 -8.49
CA VAL A 166 -15.94 -13.92 -7.83
C VAL A 166 -15.04 -13.39 -6.72
N ILE A 167 -14.74 -12.10 -6.74
CA ILE A 167 -13.91 -11.46 -5.72
C ILE A 167 -14.76 -11.17 -4.49
N ASP A 168 -14.27 -11.59 -3.33
CA ASP A 168 -14.81 -11.20 -2.04
C ASP A 168 -14.09 -9.93 -1.56
N LEU A 169 -14.82 -8.83 -1.52
CA LEU A 169 -14.25 -7.52 -1.14
C LEU A 169 -13.92 -7.40 0.34
N SER A 170 -14.46 -8.30 1.19
CA SER A 170 -14.33 -8.22 2.65
C SER A 170 -13.08 -8.88 3.20
N VAL A 171 -12.44 -9.77 2.42
CA VAL A 171 -11.30 -10.56 2.86
C VAL A 171 -9.96 -9.90 2.56
N GLY A 172 -8.91 -10.33 3.25
CA GLY A 172 -7.55 -9.85 3.08
C GLY A 172 -6.76 -9.94 4.37
N LEU A 173 -5.78 -9.06 4.53
CA LEU A 173 -4.95 -9.00 5.73
C LEU A 173 -4.44 -7.58 5.99
N ILE A 174 -4.08 -7.32 7.24
CA ILE A 174 -3.46 -6.06 7.67
C ILE A 174 -2.13 -6.40 8.33
N LEU A 175 -1.01 -5.97 7.75
CA LEU A 175 0.33 -6.17 8.28
C LEU A 175 0.56 -5.28 9.52
N LYS A 176 1.22 -5.84 10.54
CA LYS A 176 1.61 -5.15 11.77
C LYS A 176 3.12 -4.98 11.92
N LYS A 177 3.88 -5.72 11.12
CA LYS A 177 5.33 -5.71 11.11
C LYS A 177 5.85 -5.45 9.70
N LYS A 178 6.80 -4.55 9.59
CA LYS A 178 7.45 -4.12 8.35
C LYS A 178 8.95 -4.41 8.41
N VAL A 179 9.64 -4.26 7.28
CA VAL A 179 11.10 -4.43 7.23
C VAL A 179 11.79 -3.49 8.23
N GLY A 180 12.73 -4.03 9.02
CA GLY A 180 13.43 -3.34 10.10
C GLY A 180 12.79 -3.51 11.49
N ASP A 181 11.53 -3.93 11.58
CA ASP A 181 10.85 -4.10 12.86
C ASP A 181 11.40 -5.31 13.63
N ALA A 182 11.53 -5.14 14.94
CA ALA A 182 11.75 -6.25 15.85
C ALA A 182 10.47 -7.07 16.03
N VAL A 183 10.62 -8.38 16.15
CA VAL A 183 9.52 -9.32 16.41
C VAL A 183 9.96 -10.36 17.43
N THR A 184 9.03 -10.75 18.30
CA THR A 184 9.24 -11.81 19.29
C THR A 184 8.31 -12.99 18.97
N ALA A 185 8.77 -14.21 19.22
CA ALA A 185 7.91 -15.39 19.10
C ALA A 185 6.64 -15.22 19.95
N GLY A 186 5.48 -15.47 19.36
CA GLY A 186 4.17 -15.16 19.95
C GLY A 186 3.59 -13.81 19.58
N GLU A 187 4.35 -12.91 18.96
CA GLU A 187 3.90 -11.60 18.52
C GLU A 187 3.19 -11.68 17.15
N SER A 188 2.19 -10.82 16.93
CA SER A 188 1.42 -10.78 15.69
C SER A 188 2.19 -10.11 14.55
N LEU A 189 2.32 -10.78 13.41
CA LEU A 189 2.79 -10.20 12.14
C LEU A 189 1.69 -9.44 11.40
N GLY A 190 0.44 -9.79 11.63
CA GLY A 190 -0.70 -9.17 10.97
C GLY A 190 -2.03 -9.82 11.36
N THR A 191 -3.13 -9.19 10.98
CA THR A 191 -4.49 -9.69 11.18
C THR A 191 -5.05 -10.20 9.86
N ILE A 192 -5.51 -11.43 9.84
CA ILE A 192 -6.19 -12.07 8.70
C ILE A 192 -7.69 -11.82 8.79
N HIS A 193 -8.31 -11.38 7.71
CA HIS A 193 -9.75 -11.21 7.53
C HIS A 193 -10.26 -12.27 6.56
N ALA A 194 -11.12 -13.19 7.03
CA ALA A 194 -11.53 -14.37 6.27
C ALA A 194 -13.00 -14.74 6.46
N GLN A 195 -13.55 -15.56 5.55
CA GLN A 195 -14.91 -16.07 5.64
C GLN A 195 -15.05 -17.24 6.64
N SER A 196 -13.94 -17.93 6.97
CA SER A 196 -13.95 -19.05 7.92
C SER A 196 -12.66 -19.09 8.75
N VAL A 197 -12.76 -19.71 9.93
CA VAL A 197 -11.60 -19.92 10.82
C VAL A 197 -10.54 -20.81 10.15
N GLU A 198 -10.95 -21.78 9.36
CA GLU A 198 -10.04 -22.67 8.63
C GLU A 198 -9.24 -21.90 7.58
N ALA A 199 -9.91 -21.07 6.76
CA ALA A 199 -9.25 -20.21 5.79
C ALA A 199 -8.29 -19.21 6.48
N ALA A 200 -8.71 -18.63 7.61
CA ALA A 200 -7.89 -17.72 8.37
C ALA A 200 -6.61 -18.36 8.90
N LYS A 201 -6.69 -19.59 9.45
CA LYS A 201 -5.52 -20.34 9.94
C LYS A 201 -4.54 -20.65 8.83
N LYS A 202 -5.03 -21.15 7.68
CA LYS A 202 -4.19 -21.40 6.51
C LYS A 202 -3.50 -20.14 6.01
N ALA A 203 -4.23 -19.03 5.91
CA ALA A 203 -3.66 -17.74 5.50
C ALA A 203 -2.62 -17.22 6.50
N ALA A 204 -2.80 -17.42 7.81
CA ALA A 204 -1.83 -17.05 8.83
C ALA A 204 -0.51 -17.84 8.69
N GLU A 205 -0.58 -19.16 8.40
CA GLU A 205 0.59 -19.97 8.08
C GLU A 205 1.31 -19.48 6.82
N MET A 206 0.56 -19.19 5.77
CA MET A 206 1.11 -18.63 4.53
C MET A 206 1.77 -17.27 4.77
N LEU A 207 1.15 -16.37 5.55
CA LEU A 207 1.72 -15.07 5.87
C LEU A 207 3.05 -15.22 6.64
N ASN A 208 3.14 -16.15 7.60
CA ASN A 208 4.40 -16.43 8.30
C ASN A 208 5.54 -16.83 7.34
N ALA A 209 5.22 -17.56 6.27
CA ALA A 209 6.19 -17.98 5.26
C ALA A 209 6.67 -16.80 4.39
N CYS A 210 5.88 -15.72 4.26
CA CYS A 210 6.28 -14.52 3.52
C CYS A 210 7.39 -13.71 4.21
N TYR A 211 7.63 -13.94 5.51
CA TYR A 211 8.57 -13.17 6.32
C TYR A 211 9.93 -13.88 6.42
N THR A 212 10.99 -13.15 6.14
CA THR A 212 12.37 -13.53 6.49
C THR A 212 12.78 -12.78 7.75
N ILE A 213 13.00 -13.53 8.84
CA ILE A 213 13.40 -12.99 10.15
C ILE A 213 14.83 -13.43 10.44
N VAL A 214 15.66 -12.48 10.87
CA VAL A 214 17.09 -12.67 11.19
C VAL A 214 17.41 -12.21 12.62
N PRO A 215 18.45 -12.77 13.26
CA PRO A 215 18.76 -12.41 14.65
C PRO A 215 19.29 -10.99 14.82
N ASP A 216 20.00 -10.45 13.82
CA ASP A 216 20.62 -9.15 13.88
C ASP A 216 19.68 -8.05 13.39
N SER A 217 19.86 -6.82 13.94
CA SER A 217 19.07 -5.65 13.52
C SER A 217 19.23 -5.35 12.03
N VAL A 218 18.15 -5.00 11.39
CA VAL A 218 18.08 -4.67 9.96
C VAL A 218 17.78 -3.18 9.81
N GLU A 219 18.62 -2.48 9.05
CA GLU A 219 18.35 -1.10 8.68
C GLU A 219 17.21 -1.06 7.63
N LYS A 220 16.21 -0.24 7.88
CA LYS A 220 15.10 -0.06 6.93
C LYS A 220 15.62 0.70 5.69
N PRO A 221 15.49 0.13 4.48
CA PRO A 221 15.92 0.81 3.26
C PRO A 221 15.07 2.07 3.01
N ALA A 222 15.67 3.05 2.32
CA ALA A 222 14.94 4.22 1.86
C ALA A 222 13.81 3.80 0.91
N PHE A 223 12.58 4.17 1.24
CA PHE A 223 11.40 3.80 0.45
C PHE A 223 11.41 4.46 -0.94
N ILE A 224 11.70 5.78 -1.01
CA ILE A 224 11.89 6.48 -2.29
C ILE A 224 13.38 6.44 -2.62
N LYS A 225 13.74 5.71 -3.69
CA LYS A 225 15.12 5.47 -4.12
C LYS A 225 15.63 6.53 -5.12
N GLY A 226 14.74 7.31 -5.70
CA GLY A 226 15.12 8.40 -6.60
C GLY A 226 13.96 8.97 -7.41
N ILE A 227 14.21 10.14 -7.99
CA ILE A 227 13.29 10.82 -8.92
C ILE A 227 14.06 11.17 -10.18
N VAL A 228 13.55 10.81 -11.35
CA VAL A 228 14.11 11.11 -12.68
C VAL A 228 13.17 12.07 -13.39
N ARG A 229 13.75 13.19 -13.91
CA ARG A 229 13.02 14.26 -14.59
C ARG A 229 13.52 14.49 -16.01
#